data_62977866d1d8da2de0370feaa2721006
#
_entry.id   62977866d1d8da2de0370feaa2721006
#
_cell.length_a   1.000
_cell.length_b   1.000
_cell.length_c   1.000
_cell.angle_alpha   90.00
_cell.angle_beta   90.00
_cell.angle_gamma   90.00
#
_symmetry.space_group_name_H-M   'P 1'
#
loop_
_entity.id
_entity.type
_entity.pdbx_description
1 polymer ?
#
loop_
_entity_poly.entity_id
_entity_poly.type
_entity_poly.pdbx_seq_one_letter_code
_entity_poly.pdbx_strand_id
1 'polypeptide(L)'
;LGLLCTVPANGQAHPKPIQLSSSLVTAREQPLVSADKTAYNESTGRYTLTGNVRIVIGGRTITTNTAQISSQTLQIWTDGDTTLLEGELCFTGDALYADPAENTAWFFGTRCGLKRPGLVIHADNMNYNWVTRIVTFDGHVYCAQHGHNTTSSHLEFDLDKDAIVG
;
A
#
# COMPACT_ATOMS: atom_id res chain seq x y z
N LEU A 1 2.24 19.20 -9.04
CA LEU A 1 1.31 18.10 -9.36
C LEU A 1 1.07 17.32 -8.08
N GLY A 2 -0.08 17.57 -7.45
CA GLY A 2 -0.43 16.91 -6.21
C GLY A 2 -0.76 15.44 -6.42
N LEU A 3 -0.33 14.59 -5.48
CA LEU A 3 -0.82 13.22 -5.36
C LEU A 3 -2.33 13.28 -5.11
N LEU A 4 -3.10 12.81 -6.10
CA LEU A 4 -4.53 12.66 -5.94
C LEU A 4 -4.82 11.30 -5.31
N CYS A 5 -5.02 11.31 -4.01
CA CYS A 5 -5.53 10.12 -3.32
C CYS A 5 -7.05 10.15 -3.40
N THR A 6 -7.58 9.57 -4.46
CA THR A 6 -9.02 9.47 -4.65
C THR A 6 -9.49 8.05 -4.37
N VAL A 7 -10.52 7.92 -3.54
CA VAL A 7 -11.27 6.67 -3.44
C VAL A 7 -12.15 6.60 -4.69
N PRO A 8 -12.15 5.47 -5.44
CA PRO A 8 -13.03 5.32 -6.60
C PRO A 8 -14.48 5.55 -6.21
N ALA A 9 -15.21 6.33 -7.01
CA ALA A 9 -16.63 6.55 -6.79
C ALA A 9 -17.40 5.23 -6.93
N ASN A 10 -18.17 4.88 -5.91
CA ASN A 10 -18.99 3.68 -5.89
C ASN A 10 -20.25 3.87 -6.73
N GLY A 11 -20.12 3.83 -8.07
CA GLY A 11 -21.27 3.95 -8.96
C GLY A 11 -21.68 2.65 -9.64
N GLN A 12 -20.97 1.54 -9.43
CA GLN A 12 -21.24 0.26 -10.11
C GLN A 12 -21.31 -0.88 -9.11
N ALA A 13 -22.11 -1.92 -9.48
CA ALA A 13 -22.17 -3.15 -8.71
C ALA A 13 -20.78 -3.81 -8.70
N HIS A 14 -20.18 -3.93 -7.52
CA HIS A 14 -18.90 -4.60 -7.35
C HIS A 14 -19.11 -6.10 -7.09
N PRO A 15 -18.18 -6.96 -7.54
CA PRO A 15 -18.18 -8.36 -7.15
C PRO A 15 -18.17 -8.50 -5.63
N LYS A 16 -18.78 -9.56 -5.12
CA LYS A 16 -18.80 -9.85 -3.70
C LYS A 16 -17.37 -10.07 -3.21
N PRO A 17 -16.93 -9.40 -2.11
CA PRO A 17 -15.59 -9.59 -1.58
C PRO A 17 -15.35 -11.04 -1.11
N ILE A 18 -14.11 -11.49 -1.27
CA ILE A 18 -13.67 -12.83 -0.86
C ILE A 18 -12.70 -12.65 0.32
N GLN A 19 -13.01 -13.35 1.44
CA GLN A 19 -12.10 -13.38 2.58
C GLN A 19 -11.00 -14.43 2.34
N LEU A 20 -9.74 -13.99 2.34
CA LEU A 20 -8.58 -14.88 2.31
C LEU A 20 -8.04 -15.08 3.72
N SER A 21 -7.61 -16.30 4.04
CA SER A 21 -7.09 -16.61 5.36
C SER A 21 -5.90 -17.54 5.29
N SER A 22 -4.97 -17.40 6.26
CA SER A 22 -3.80 -18.23 6.42
C SER A 22 -3.44 -18.31 7.90
N SER A 23 -2.95 -19.45 8.34
CA SER A 23 -2.45 -19.63 9.72
C SER A 23 -1.19 -18.82 10.02
N LEU A 24 -0.51 -18.31 8.99
CA LEU A 24 0.70 -17.49 9.13
C LEU A 24 0.39 -16.02 9.47
N VAL A 25 -0.87 -15.61 9.35
CA VAL A 25 -1.29 -14.22 9.51
C VAL A 25 -2.42 -14.16 10.54
N THR A 26 -2.38 -13.16 11.43
CA THR A 26 -3.44 -12.96 12.42
C THR A 26 -4.78 -12.66 11.76
N ALA A 27 -5.89 -12.94 12.43
CA ALA A 27 -7.23 -12.72 11.88
C ALA A 27 -7.48 -11.27 11.44
N ARG A 28 -6.89 -10.29 12.13
CA ARG A 28 -7.02 -8.86 11.79
C ARG A 28 -6.31 -8.48 10.49
N GLU A 29 -5.28 -9.22 10.12
CA GLU A 29 -4.44 -8.93 8.96
C GLU A 29 -4.78 -9.83 7.76
N GLN A 30 -5.86 -10.59 7.82
CA GLN A 30 -6.31 -11.42 6.71
C GLN A 30 -7.03 -10.56 5.67
N PRO A 31 -6.61 -10.63 4.38
CA PRO A 31 -7.20 -9.77 3.35
C PRO A 31 -8.64 -10.12 3.00
N LEU A 32 -9.45 -9.06 2.81
CA LEU A 32 -10.74 -9.14 2.15
C LEU A 32 -10.57 -8.53 0.75
N VAL A 33 -10.76 -9.31 -0.30
CA VAL A 33 -10.43 -8.92 -1.66
C VAL A 33 -11.65 -8.87 -2.57
N SER A 34 -11.66 -7.90 -3.49
CA SER A 34 -12.63 -7.84 -4.59
C SER A 34 -11.94 -7.34 -5.86
N ALA A 35 -12.42 -7.83 -7.01
CA ALA A 35 -11.91 -7.45 -8.33
C ALA A 35 -12.96 -7.78 -9.39
N ASP A 36 -12.84 -7.22 -10.60
CA ASP A 36 -13.73 -7.56 -11.70
C ASP A 36 -13.52 -9.00 -12.14
N LYS A 37 -12.27 -9.47 -12.12
CA LYS A 37 -11.91 -10.86 -12.43
C LYS A 37 -10.98 -11.42 -11.37
N THR A 38 -11.24 -12.66 -10.95
CA THR A 38 -10.40 -13.41 -10.05
C THR A 38 -10.11 -14.78 -10.63
N ALA A 39 -8.83 -15.16 -10.73
CA ALA A 39 -8.40 -16.45 -11.20
C ALA A 39 -7.42 -17.07 -10.20
N TYR A 40 -7.52 -18.36 -9.97
CA TYR A 40 -6.61 -19.08 -9.09
C TYR A 40 -5.71 -20.01 -9.93
N ASN A 41 -4.40 -19.95 -9.70
CA ASN A 41 -3.42 -20.82 -10.34
C ASN A 41 -2.93 -21.85 -9.34
N GLU A 42 -3.33 -23.11 -9.54
CA GLU A 42 -2.97 -24.20 -8.62
C GLU A 42 -1.48 -24.49 -8.60
N SER A 43 -0.76 -24.30 -9.72
CA SER A 43 0.67 -24.58 -9.78
C SER A 43 1.51 -23.56 -9.01
N THR A 44 1.06 -22.30 -8.89
CA THR A 44 1.76 -21.26 -8.14
C THR A 44 1.15 -20.99 -6.77
N GLY A 45 -0.08 -21.45 -6.52
CA GLY A 45 -0.82 -21.15 -5.31
C GLY A 45 -1.21 -19.68 -5.20
N ARG A 46 -1.37 -18.97 -6.32
CA ARG A 46 -1.66 -17.54 -6.35
C ARG A 46 -3.02 -17.24 -6.99
N TYR A 47 -3.71 -16.26 -6.39
CA TYR A 47 -4.83 -15.59 -7.02
C TYR A 47 -4.32 -14.45 -7.88
N THR A 48 -4.86 -14.31 -9.08
CA THR A 48 -4.66 -13.13 -9.93
C THR A 48 -5.94 -12.33 -9.95
N LEU A 49 -5.85 -11.06 -9.62
CA LEU A 49 -6.96 -10.12 -9.53
C LEU A 49 -6.79 -9.07 -10.62
N THR A 50 -7.82 -8.83 -11.41
CA THR A 50 -7.76 -7.87 -12.52
C THR A 50 -9.00 -6.99 -12.55
N GLY A 51 -8.79 -5.70 -12.70
CA GLY A 51 -9.82 -4.67 -12.82
C GLY A 51 -10.43 -4.28 -11.48
N ASN A 52 -10.34 -3.00 -11.13
CA ASN A 52 -10.92 -2.44 -9.91
C ASN A 52 -10.60 -3.27 -8.67
N VAL A 53 -9.33 -3.62 -8.51
CA VAL A 53 -8.86 -4.45 -7.40
C VAL A 53 -8.90 -3.65 -6.12
N ARG A 54 -9.54 -4.22 -5.09
CA ARG A 54 -9.61 -3.65 -3.75
C ARG A 54 -9.26 -4.73 -2.75
N ILE A 55 -8.26 -4.44 -1.91
CA ILE A 55 -7.76 -5.37 -0.88
C ILE A 55 -7.81 -4.63 0.44
N VAL A 56 -8.58 -5.15 1.39
CA VAL A 56 -8.69 -4.56 2.73
C VAL A 56 -7.96 -5.46 3.73
N ILE A 57 -6.98 -4.90 4.41
CA ILE A 57 -6.20 -5.59 5.45
C ILE A 57 -6.26 -4.75 6.72
N GLY A 58 -7.05 -5.18 7.71
CA GLY A 58 -7.26 -4.39 8.91
C GLY A 58 -7.87 -3.03 8.55
N GLY A 59 -7.27 -1.94 9.03
CA GLY A 59 -7.69 -0.58 8.71
C GLY A 59 -7.09 -0.01 7.42
N ARG A 60 -6.47 -0.84 6.57
CA ARG A 60 -5.76 -0.41 5.36
C ARG A 60 -6.46 -0.92 4.12
N THR A 61 -6.57 -0.08 3.10
CA THR A 61 -7.19 -0.42 1.83
C THR A 61 -6.20 -0.19 0.69
N ILE A 62 -5.92 -1.26 -0.07
CA ILE A 62 -5.08 -1.20 -1.28
C ILE A 62 -6.01 -1.18 -2.49
N THR A 63 -5.80 -0.23 -3.38
CA THR A 63 -6.49 -0.15 -4.67
C THR A 63 -5.47 -0.16 -5.81
N THR A 64 -5.76 -0.94 -6.84
CA THR A 64 -4.90 -1.08 -8.01
C THR A 64 -5.73 -1.68 -9.15
N ASN A 65 -5.13 -1.84 -10.31
CA ASN A 65 -5.80 -2.47 -11.46
C ASN A 65 -5.40 -3.94 -11.64
N THR A 66 -4.24 -4.35 -11.15
CA THR A 66 -3.76 -5.73 -11.26
C THR A 66 -2.99 -6.14 -10.00
N ALA A 67 -3.33 -7.28 -9.43
CA ALA A 67 -2.63 -7.79 -8.25
C ALA A 67 -2.56 -9.31 -8.26
N GLN A 68 -1.60 -9.84 -7.52
CA GLN A 68 -1.50 -11.26 -7.20
C GLN A 68 -1.42 -11.43 -5.68
N ILE A 69 -2.04 -12.47 -5.15
CA ILE A 69 -2.01 -12.79 -3.73
C ILE A 69 -1.70 -14.28 -3.56
N SER A 70 -0.69 -14.60 -2.74
CA SER A 70 -0.40 -15.97 -2.34
C SER A 70 -1.51 -16.51 -1.44
N SER A 71 -2.09 -17.65 -1.78
CA SER A 71 -3.11 -18.30 -0.94
C SER A 71 -2.53 -18.83 0.38
N GLN A 72 -1.23 -19.07 0.45
CA GLN A 72 -0.57 -19.62 1.63
C GLN A 72 -0.03 -18.53 2.56
N THR A 73 0.71 -17.57 2.00
CA THR A 73 1.40 -16.53 2.78
C THR A 73 0.62 -15.22 2.86
N LEU A 74 -0.40 -15.05 2.01
CA LEU A 74 -1.17 -13.81 1.83
C LEU A 74 -0.32 -12.61 1.41
N GLN A 75 0.90 -12.85 0.93
CA GLN A 75 1.73 -11.84 0.31
C GLN A 75 1.04 -11.28 -0.93
N ILE A 76 1.16 -9.98 -1.14
CA ILE A 76 0.47 -9.24 -2.19
C ILE A 76 1.49 -8.57 -3.09
N TRP A 77 1.33 -8.73 -4.39
CA TRP A 77 2.10 -8.03 -5.43
C TRP A 77 1.12 -7.26 -6.31
N THR A 78 1.38 -5.99 -6.53
CA THR A 78 0.64 -5.21 -7.52
C THR A 78 1.56 -4.81 -8.65
N ASP A 79 0.99 -4.57 -9.82
CA ASP A 79 1.71 -4.07 -10.99
C ASP A 79 0.91 -2.90 -11.56
N GLY A 80 1.56 -1.74 -11.62
CA GLY A 80 0.93 -0.49 -12.02
C GLY A 80 0.55 0.39 -10.82
N ASP A 81 -0.11 1.49 -11.11
CA ASP A 81 -0.49 2.50 -10.11
C ASP A 81 -1.23 1.86 -8.94
N THR A 82 -0.69 2.05 -7.76
CA THR A 82 -1.20 1.45 -6.53
C THR A 82 -1.31 2.50 -5.44
N THR A 83 -2.43 2.47 -4.72
CA THR A 83 -2.70 3.35 -3.58
C THR A 83 -3.02 2.51 -2.36
N LEU A 84 -2.43 2.88 -1.20
CA LEU A 84 -2.78 2.33 0.10
C LEU A 84 -3.31 3.45 0.98
N LEU A 85 -4.52 3.30 1.47
CA LEU A 85 -5.17 4.26 2.38
C LEU A 85 -5.25 3.68 3.78
N GLU A 86 -4.86 4.49 4.77
CA GLU A 86 -5.03 4.18 6.19
C GLU A 86 -5.40 5.47 6.92
N GLY A 87 -6.69 5.64 7.27
CA GLY A 87 -7.18 6.91 7.82
C GLY A 87 -6.90 8.07 6.86
N GLU A 88 -6.19 9.09 7.33
CA GLU A 88 -5.78 10.24 6.52
C GLU A 88 -4.48 10.01 5.75
N LEU A 89 -3.82 8.87 5.96
CA LEU A 89 -2.59 8.52 5.25
C LEU A 89 -2.91 7.98 3.86
N CYS A 90 -2.20 8.49 2.87
CA CYS A 90 -2.26 8.00 1.50
C CYS A 90 -0.85 7.69 1.00
N PHE A 91 -0.60 6.42 0.70
CA PHE A 91 0.63 5.94 0.09
C PHE A 91 0.37 5.62 -1.36
N THR A 92 1.28 6.01 -2.25
CA THR A 92 1.17 5.71 -3.69
C THR A 92 2.50 5.20 -4.23
N GLY A 93 2.43 4.41 -5.30
CA GLY A 93 3.59 3.91 -6.01
C GLY A 93 3.22 3.32 -7.36
N ASP A 94 4.23 3.00 -8.17
CA ASP A 94 4.03 2.33 -9.47
C ASP A 94 3.86 0.82 -9.32
N ALA A 95 4.24 0.26 -8.19
CA ALA A 95 4.05 -1.12 -7.79
C ALA A 95 4.13 -1.23 -6.28
N LEU A 96 3.54 -2.29 -5.72
CA LEU A 96 3.56 -2.57 -4.29
C LEU A 96 3.85 -4.05 -4.06
N TYR A 97 4.64 -4.33 -3.00
CA TYR A 97 4.75 -5.63 -2.39
C TYR A 97 4.37 -5.51 -0.92
N ALA A 98 3.36 -6.25 -0.47
CA ALA A 98 2.95 -6.24 0.93
C ALA A 98 3.06 -7.63 1.54
N ASP A 99 3.56 -7.69 2.77
CA ASP A 99 3.69 -8.91 3.53
C ASP A 99 2.96 -8.76 4.87
N PRO A 100 1.73 -9.28 4.99
CA PRO A 100 0.96 -9.17 6.22
C PRO A 100 1.61 -9.88 7.43
N ALA A 101 2.39 -10.94 7.21
CA ALA A 101 3.08 -11.63 8.29
C ALA A 101 4.19 -10.77 8.90
N GLU A 102 4.84 -9.93 8.08
CA GLU A 102 5.89 -9.02 8.50
C GLU A 102 5.38 -7.60 8.78
N ASN A 103 4.10 -7.33 8.55
CA ASN A 103 3.46 -6.03 8.74
C ASN A 103 4.09 -4.92 7.91
N THR A 104 4.54 -5.24 6.69
CA THR A 104 5.25 -4.30 5.83
C THR A 104 4.63 -4.18 4.46
N ALA A 105 4.76 -2.97 3.88
CA ALA A 105 4.43 -2.69 2.50
C ALA A 105 5.60 -1.94 1.86
N TRP A 106 6.05 -2.42 0.71
CA TRP A 106 7.11 -1.83 -0.10
C TRP A 106 6.49 -1.21 -1.34
N PHE A 107 6.81 0.05 -1.60
CA PHE A 107 6.36 0.77 -2.79
C PHE A 107 7.56 1.05 -3.67
N PHE A 108 7.38 0.88 -4.96
CA PHE A 108 8.44 1.01 -5.95
C PHE A 108 8.06 1.99 -7.05
N GLY A 109 9.10 2.57 -7.68
CA GLY A 109 8.97 3.45 -8.83
C GLY A 109 9.09 4.91 -8.47
N THR A 110 9.38 5.73 -9.46
CA THR A 110 9.70 7.16 -9.30
C THR A 110 8.54 8.01 -8.79
N ARG A 111 7.33 7.43 -8.64
CA ARG A 111 6.15 8.12 -8.13
C ARG A 111 5.73 7.65 -6.75
N CYS A 112 6.68 7.06 -5.99
CA CYS A 112 6.40 6.70 -4.61
C CYS A 112 6.20 7.94 -3.76
N GLY A 113 5.18 7.92 -2.91
CA GLY A 113 4.92 9.03 -2.03
C GLY A 113 3.96 8.72 -0.90
N LEU A 114 4.06 9.54 0.13
CA LEU A 114 3.18 9.57 1.28
C LEU A 114 2.57 10.95 1.39
N LYS A 115 1.27 11.01 1.66
CA LYS A 115 0.56 12.26 1.88
C LYS A 115 -0.39 12.12 3.06
N ARG A 116 -0.42 13.14 3.90
CA ARG A 116 -1.46 13.41 4.90
C ARG A 116 -1.53 14.92 5.13
N PRO A 117 -2.52 15.46 5.84
CA PRO A 117 -2.58 16.89 6.11
C PRO A 117 -1.26 17.41 6.73
N GLY A 118 -0.67 18.43 6.10
CA GLY A 118 0.57 19.04 6.54
C GLY A 118 1.85 18.29 6.17
N LEU A 119 1.77 17.17 5.44
CA LEU A 119 2.94 16.35 5.10
C LEU A 119 2.83 15.80 3.69
N VAL A 120 3.91 15.96 2.90
CA VAL A 120 4.10 15.29 1.60
C VAL A 120 5.53 14.81 1.52
N ILE A 121 5.74 13.53 1.22
CA ILE A 121 7.07 12.96 1.00
C ILE A 121 7.06 12.19 -0.30
N HIS A 122 8.07 12.41 -1.17
CA HIS A 122 8.27 11.68 -2.42
C HIS A 122 9.64 11.01 -2.40
N ALA A 123 9.75 9.84 -3.04
CA ALA A 123 11.01 9.11 -3.17
C ALA A 123 10.94 8.13 -4.34
N ASP A 124 12.07 7.48 -4.66
CA ASP A 124 12.12 6.41 -5.64
C ASP A 124 11.59 5.10 -5.08
N ASN A 125 11.82 4.85 -3.79
CA ASN A 125 11.33 3.66 -3.07
C ASN A 125 10.87 4.04 -1.68
N MET A 126 9.92 3.29 -1.16
CA MET A 126 9.34 3.54 0.14
C MET A 126 8.96 2.22 0.81
N ASN A 127 9.24 2.12 2.11
CA ASN A 127 8.82 0.99 2.94
C ASN A 127 8.01 1.49 4.12
N TYR A 128 6.85 0.89 4.35
CA TYR A 128 6.01 1.22 5.49
C TYR A 128 5.84 -0.01 6.39
N ASN A 129 6.18 0.13 7.67
CA ASN A 129 5.85 -0.86 8.68
C ASN A 129 4.65 -0.32 9.49
N TRP A 130 3.50 -0.97 9.37
CA TRP A 130 2.28 -0.45 9.99
C TRP A 130 2.14 -0.78 11.48
N VAL A 131 3.06 -1.57 12.04
CA VAL A 131 3.14 -1.80 13.48
C VAL A 131 4.00 -0.75 14.15
N THR A 132 5.21 -0.51 13.66
CA THR A 132 6.10 0.52 14.19
C THR A 132 5.69 1.94 13.79
N ARG A 133 4.89 2.08 12.73
CA ARG A 133 4.46 3.35 12.18
C ARG A 133 5.59 4.16 11.59
N ILE A 134 6.68 3.50 11.19
CA ILE A 134 7.82 4.13 10.55
C ILE A 134 7.77 3.89 9.06
N VAL A 135 8.03 4.95 8.28
CA VAL A 135 8.16 4.91 6.84
C VAL A 135 9.60 5.26 6.47
N THR A 136 10.22 4.40 5.67
CA THR A 136 11.59 4.60 5.18
C THR A 136 11.52 4.95 3.70
N PHE A 137 12.23 6.01 3.32
CA PHE A 137 12.27 6.53 1.95
C PHE A 137 13.70 6.48 1.43
N ASP A 138 13.88 6.00 0.21
CA ASP A 138 15.20 5.90 -0.43
C ASP A 138 15.16 6.41 -1.86
N GLY A 139 16.16 7.18 -2.21
CA GLY A 139 16.39 7.73 -3.55
C GLY A 139 15.59 9.01 -3.80
N HIS A 140 16.30 10.12 -4.04
CA HIS A 140 15.72 11.42 -4.41
C HIS A 140 14.56 11.83 -3.51
N VAL A 141 14.78 11.73 -2.18
CA VAL A 141 13.73 12.02 -1.20
C VAL A 141 13.48 13.52 -1.12
N TYR A 142 12.21 13.90 -1.22
CA TYR A 142 11.73 15.25 -0.97
C TYR A 142 10.66 15.18 0.11
N CYS A 143 10.83 15.97 1.17
CA CYS A 143 9.87 16.05 2.28
C CYS A 143 9.42 17.49 2.49
N ALA A 144 8.13 17.72 2.47
CA ALA A 144 7.51 19.00 2.81
C ALA A 144 6.62 18.78 4.04
N GLN A 145 6.97 19.42 5.16
CA GLN A 145 6.25 19.32 6.42
C GLN A 145 6.01 20.72 6.98
N HIS A 146 4.75 21.07 7.19
CA HIS A 146 4.36 22.35 7.83
C HIS A 146 5.09 23.58 7.25
N GLY A 147 5.25 23.63 5.93
CA GLY A 147 5.91 24.72 5.23
C GLY A 147 7.45 24.62 5.18
N HIS A 148 8.04 23.59 5.75
CA HIS A 148 9.49 23.33 5.69
C HIS A 148 9.79 22.22 4.69
N ASN A 149 10.78 22.42 3.83
CA ASN A 149 11.18 21.48 2.80
C ASN A 149 12.57 20.91 3.09
N THR A 150 12.73 19.61 2.88
CA THR A 150 14.00 18.91 3.07
C THR A 150 14.23 17.97 1.89
N THR A 151 15.45 17.84 1.40
CA THR A 151 15.83 16.85 0.40
C THR A 151 16.95 15.97 0.94
N SER A 152 16.94 14.69 0.56
CA SER A 152 17.89 13.71 1.05
C SER A 152 17.97 12.52 0.10
N SER A 153 18.99 11.67 0.25
CA SER A 153 19.04 10.39 -0.43
C SER A 153 18.34 9.28 0.38
N HIS A 154 18.12 9.51 1.67
CA HIS A 154 17.48 8.58 2.59
C HIS A 154 16.78 9.35 3.68
N LEU A 155 15.61 8.88 4.12
CA LEU A 155 14.86 9.51 5.20
C LEU A 155 13.96 8.47 5.89
N GLU A 156 13.97 8.49 7.22
CA GLU A 156 12.99 7.74 8.02
C GLU A 156 12.06 8.73 8.72
N PHE A 157 10.76 8.44 8.65
CA PHE A 157 9.73 9.28 9.26
C PHE A 157 8.87 8.46 10.21
N ASP A 158 8.75 8.93 11.44
CA ASP A 158 7.87 8.34 12.45
C ASP A 158 6.51 9.03 12.39
N LEU A 159 5.47 8.30 11.97
CA LEU A 159 4.12 8.85 11.78
C LEU A 159 3.47 9.25 13.11
N ASP A 160 3.76 8.53 14.18
CA ASP A 160 3.17 8.81 15.50
C ASP A 160 3.84 10.02 16.16
N LYS A 161 5.16 10.18 15.97
CA LYS A 161 5.90 11.33 16.47
C LYS A 161 5.79 12.55 15.55
N ASP A 162 5.30 12.37 14.33
CA ASP A 162 5.22 13.40 13.29
C ASP A 162 6.59 14.04 13.03
N ALA A 163 7.64 13.22 12.93
CA ALA A 163 9.02 13.69 12.87
C ALA A 163 9.93 12.77 12.05
N ILE A 164 10.96 13.41 11.45
CA ILE A 164 12.08 12.70 10.84
C ILE A 164 12.92 12.08 11.96
N VAL A 165 13.25 10.78 11.87
CA VAL A 165 14.00 10.06 12.90
C VAL A 165 15.30 9.44 12.38
N GLY A 166 15.52 9.43 11.08
CA GLY A 166 16.76 8.92 10.51
C GLY A 166 17.01 9.30 9.07
#